data_c310cb30a42406b47d0680386c821642
#
_entry.id   c310cb30a42406b47d0680386c821642
#
_cell.length_a   1.000
_cell.length_b   1.000
_cell.length_c   1.000
_cell.angle_alpha   90.00
_cell.angle_beta   90.00
_cell.angle_gamma   90.00
#
_symmetry.space_group_name_H-M   'P 1'
#
loop_
_entity.id
_entity.type
_entity.pdbx_description
1 polymer ?
#
loop_
_entity_poly.entity_id
_entity_poly.type
_entity_poly.pdbx_seq_one_letter_code
_entity_poly.pdbx_strand_id
1 'polypeptide(L)'
;MHPQRDRAQLAMKDVSKAYGDRSVLDQVTLTVRPGEKTAVIGENGSGKSTLLRLLAGVEQPDTGEITVRFPGGTGYLAQTLDLDPADTVQDAVDAALAELRDLEHRIREAEAGLSERKPGDPGPTDEELAAYGDLLTAYEDRDGYRADARTEAALHGLGLAHLTRDRALATLSGGEQSRLALACVLAAAPELLLLDEPTNHLDARAVGWLEDHLRGHRGTVVVITHDRAFLERVTSVILEVDRDLRTVTRYGDGWDGYRTAKAAARRRWAQEHEEYLTDLARTEELVEAAGARLAATGGDPKQGFGKHRRSHEAKLSGQVRAARTRLDALRRSPVPPPPRPLAFTGRPAVTDGTGPADRDGTATGAGTGDHDRTATGTGTGDHARNLVELDAVSVGDRLRLPSLRVASGARLLVTGENGAGKTTLLRVLAGDLTPDAGTVTRRARIGYLPQELPARPTRRTLLATFAAGRPGFPDEYADELLALGLFRPEDLDVPVASLSVGQQRRLALARLVTRPADLLVLDEPTNHIALSLVEELEQALDQYRGAVVVVSHDRSFRARFTGDVLELRAGRPAGAEPAYASGEAAVPRT
;
A
#
# COMPACT_ATOMS: atom_id res chain seq x y z
N MET A 1 25.21 22.27 -40.01
CA MET A 1 24.41 21.12 -39.52
C MET A 1 24.45 21.22 -38.03
N HIS A 2 23.35 21.62 -37.38
CA HIS A 2 23.27 21.57 -35.92
C HIS A 2 23.31 20.09 -35.51
N PRO A 3 24.19 19.68 -34.57
CA PRO A 3 24.15 18.33 -34.04
C PRO A 3 22.73 18.13 -33.44
N GLN A 4 22.09 17.04 -33.86
CA GLN A 4 20.88 16.58 -33.21
C GLN A 4 21.21 16.41 -31.72
N ARG A 5 20.78 17.35 -30.87
CA ARG A 5 20.82 17.16 -29.41
C ARG A 5 20.16 15.82 -29.16
N ASP A 6 20.90 14.86 -28.63
CA ASP A 6 20.38 13.56 -28.20
C ASP A 6 19.22 13.85 -27.24
N ARG A 7 17.99 13.60 -27.70
CA ARG A 7 16.80 13.88 -26.88
C ARG A 7 16.75 12.85 -25.77
N ALA A 8 16.60 13.34 -24.56
CA ALA A 8 16.34 12.50 -23.40
C ALA A 8 15.19 11.52 -23.70
N GLN A 9 15.38 10.24 -23.44
CA GLN A 9 14.43 9.19 -23.75
C GLN A 9 14.52 8.07 -22.71
N LEU A 10 13.34 7.64 -22.21
CA LEU A 10 13.20 6.41 -21.44
C LEU A 10 12.05 5.60 -22.04
N ALA A 11 12.39 4.45 -22.61
CA ALA A 11 11.41 3.55 -23.22
C ALA A 11 11.80 2.09 -23.00
N MET A 12 10.80 1.26 -22.81
CA MET A 12 10.88 -0.20 -22.82
C MET A 12 9.94 -0.73 -23.89
N LYS A 13 10.39 -1.73 -24.65
CA LYS A 13 9.60 -2.36 -25.71
C LYS A 13 9.66 -3.87 -25.57
N ASP A 14 8.50 -4.50 -25.33
CA ASP A 14 8.31 -5.95 -25.24
C ASP A 14 9.28 -6.62 -24.26
N VAL A 15 9.57 -5.94 -23.13
CA VAL A 15 10.54 -6.37 -22.13
C VAL A 15 9.96 -7.43 -21.22
N SER A 16 10.67 -8.56 -21.12
CA SER A 16 10.35 -9.63 -20.17
C SER A 16 11.55 -9.92 -19.25
N LYS A 17 11.26 -10.30 -18.00
CA LYS A 17 12.25 -10.68 -16.98
C LYS A 17 11.74 -11.79 -16.08
N ALA A 18 12.57 -12.82 -15.90
CA ALA A 18 12.30 -13.95 -15.01
C ALA A 18 13.50 -14.23 -14.09
N TYR A 19 13.24 -14.85 -12.96
CA TYR A 19 14.25 -15.38 -12.04
C TYR A 19 13.99 -16.89 -11.85
N GLY A 20 14.82 -17.72 -12.51
CA GLY A 20 14.56 -19.15 -12.63
C GLY A 20 13.22 -19.39 -13.34
N ASP A 21 12.34 -20.19 -12.77
CA ASP A 21 11.02 -20.51 -13.34
C ASP A 21 9.97 -19.43 -13.08
N ARG A 22 10.31 -18.39 -12.32
CA ARG A 22 9.38 -17.32 -11.96
C ARG A 22 9.52 -16.12 -12.90
N SER A 23 8.57 -15.97 -13.82
CA SER A 23 8.43 -14.72 -14.59
C SER A 23 7.92 -13.60 -13.68
N VAL A 24 8.52 -12.41 -13.76
CA VAL A 24 8.21 -11.23 -12.95
C VAL A 24 7.62 -10.11 -13.80
N LEU A 25 8.16 -9.88 -15.00
CA LEU A 25 7.64 -8.96 -16.00
C LEU A 25 7.47 -9.70 -17.32
N ASP A 26 6.39 -9.44 -18.04
CA ASP A 26 6.08 -10.11 -19.30
C ASP A 26 5.60 -9.11 -20.35
N GLN A 27 6.37 -9.01 -21.46
CA GLN A 27 6.12 -8.15 -22.61
C GLN A 27 5.78 -6.69 -22.25
N VAL A 28 6.49 -6.13 -21.28
CA VAL A 28 6.25 -4.76 -20.82
C VAL A 28 6.69 -3.75 -21.87
N THR A 29 5.75 -2.90 -22.29
CA THR A 29 6.01 -1.76 -23.15
C THR A 29 5.55 -0.48 -22.47
N LEU A 30 6.48 0.45 -22.22
CA LEU A 30 6.21 1.72 -21.57
C LEU A 30 7.14 2.83 -22.06
N THR A 31 6.71 4.07 -21.88
CA THR A 31 7.53 5.25 -22.14
C THR A 31 7.31 6.27 -21.03
N VAL A 32 8.40 6.83 -20.51
CA VAL A 32 8.39 7.99 -19.60
C VAL A 32 8.94 9.18 -20.35
N ARG A 33 8.19 10.28 -20.36
CA ARG A 33 8.59 11.50 -21.06
C ARG A 33 9.62 12.28 -20.25
N PRO A 34 10.54 12.98 -20.90
CA PRO A 34 11.49 13.87 -20.22
C PRO A 34 10.75 14.89 -19.33
N GLY A 35 11.23 15.06 -18.10
CA GLY A 35 10.65 15.97 -17.11
C GLY A 35 9.42 15.41 -16.36
N GLU A 36 8.91 14.23 -16.73
CA GLU A 36 7.79 13.62 -15.98
C GLU A 36 8.22 13.18 -14.59
N LYS A 37 7.28 13.31 -13.64
CA LYS A 37 7.37 12.77 -12.29
C LYS A 37 6.47 11.53 -12.21
N THR A 38 7.08 10.37 -12.31
CA THR A 38 6.39 9.09 -12.44
C THR A 38 6.54 8.27 -11.17
N ALA A 39 5.45 7.81 -10.58
CA ALA A 39 5.49 6.81 -9.52
C ALA A 39 5.26 5.41 -10.06
N VAL A 40 5.97 4.44 -9.51
CA VAL A 40 5.75 3.02 -9.73
C VAL A 40 5.10 2.42 -8.49
N ILE A 41 3.89 1.92 -8.66
CA ILE A 41 3.11 1.29 -7.59
C ILE A 41 2.77 -0.15 -7.95
N GLY A 42 2.30 -0.91 -6.98
CA GLY A 42 1.91 -2.32 -7.14
C GLY A 42 2.12 -3.10 -5.86
N GLU A 43 1.63 -4.32 -5.81
CA GLU A 43 1.81 -5.21 -4.66
C GLU A 43 3.28 -5.54 -4.38
N ASN A 44 3.56 -5.97 -3.14
CA ASN A 44 4.91 -6.45 -2.81
C ASN A 44 5.22 -7.72 -3.61
N GLY A 45 6.40 -7.73 -4.24
CA GLY A 45 6.84 -8.81 -5.13
C GLY A 45 6.19 -8.79 -6.52
N SER A 46 5.55 -7.68 -6.93
CA SER A 46 5.01 -7.51 -8.30
C SER A 46 6.09 -7.20 -9.34
N GLY A 47 7.32 -6.87 -8.93
CA GLY A 47 8.40 -6.57 -9.86
C GLY A 47 8.78 -5.08 -9.95
N LYS A 48 8.30 -4.21 -9.03
CA LYS A 48 8.64 -2.76 -9.01
C LYS A 48 10.14 -2.51 -8.99
N SER A 49 10.86 -3.09 -8.03
CA SER A 49 12.32 -2.93 -7.92
C SER A 49 13.05 -3.58 -9.10
N THR A 50 12.53 -4.67 -9.67
CA THR A 50 13.06 -5.27 -10.91
C THR A 50 12.92 -4.29 -12.07
N LEU A 51 11.74 -3.67 -12.23
CA LEU A 51 11.52 -2.64 -13.25
C LEU A 51 12.53 -1.49 -13.09
N LEU A 52 12.73 -1.01 -11.86
CA LEU A 52 13.65 0.09 -11.60
C LEU A 52 15.13 -0.29 -11.88
N ARG A 53 15.56 -1.52 -11.52
CA ARG A 53 16.92 -2.03 -11.80
C ARG A 53 17.18 -2.20 -13.31
N LEU A 54 16.16 -2.64 -14.06
CA LEU A 54 16.22 -2.70 -15.52
C LEU A 54 16.39 -1.30 -16.13
N LEU A 55 15.64 -0.30 -15.64
CA LEU A 55 15.76 1.09 -16.07
C LEU A 55 17.10 1.72 -15.68
N ALA A 56 17.65 1.32 -14.54
CA ALA A 56 18.97 1.76 -14.08
C ALA A 56 20.14 1.08 -14.83
N GLY A 57 19.87 0.06 -15.65
CA GLY A 57 20.89 -0.73 -16.33
C GLY A 57 21.68 -1.67 -15.40
N VAL A 58 21.26 -1.81 -14.14
CA VAL A 58 21.84 -2.74 -13.15
C VAL A 58 21.53 -4.19 -13.52
N GLU A 59 20.36 -4.43 -14.10
CA GLU A 59 19.96 -5.73 -14.64
C GLU A 59 19.68 -5.64 -16.13
N GLN A 60 19.87 -6.76 -16.84
CA GLN A 60 19.52 -6.88 -18.26
C GLN A 60 18.19 -7.60 -18.41
N PRO A 61 17.35 -7.22 -19.39
CA PRO A 61 16.14 -7.95 -19.71
C PRO A 61 16.48 -9.31 -20.33
N ASP A 62 15.59 -10.28 -20.18
CA ASP A 62 15.72 -11.58 -20.87
C ASP A 62 15.27 -11.47 -22.33
N THR A 63 14.28 -10.63 -22.62
CA THR A 63 13.82 -10.29 -23.98
C THR A 63 13.37 -8.82 -24.04
N GLY A 64 13.29 -8.29 -25.27
CA GLY A 64 12.89 -6.91 -25.53
C GLY A 64 14.05 -5.92 -25.51
N GLU A 65 13.71 -4.64 -25.61
CA GLU A 65 14.68 -3.55 -25.69
C GLU A 65 14.40 -2.48 -24.64
N ILE A 66 15.45 -1.97 -24.01
CA ILE A 66 15.40 -0.85 -23.08
C ILE A 66 16.27 0.28 -23.64
N THR A 67 15.69 1.45 -23.78
CA THR A 67 16.39 2.66 -24.17
C THR A 67 16.35 3.67 -23.04
N VAL A 68 17.51 3.96 -22.44
CA VAL A 68 17.67 5.03 -21.45
C VAL A 68 18.78 5.94 -21.93
N ARG A 69 18.43 7.18 -22.32
CA ARG A 69 19.35 8.20 -22.80
C ARG A 69 19.05 9.51 -22.10
N PHE A 70 19.94 9.93 -21.22
CA PHE A 70 19.87 11.20 -20.51
C PHE A 70 21.27 11.81 -20.47
N PRO A 71 21.56 12.83 -21.30
CA PRO A 71 22.88 13.47 -21.35
C PRO A 71 23.33 14.02 -19.98
N GLY A 72 22.39 14.49 -19.16
CA GLY A 72 22.66 14.96 -17.80
C GLY A 72 22.85 13.85 -16.76
N GLY A 73 23.00 12.58 -17.19
CA GLY A 73 23.28 11.43 -16.31
C GLY A 73 22.04 10.80 -15.68
N THR A 74 22.24 9.62 -15.10
CA THR A 74 21.22 8.84 -14.39
C THR A 74 21.67 8.60 -12.96
N GLY A 75 20.87 8.96 -11.99
CA GLY A 75 21.05 8.66 -10.57
C GLY A 75 20.11 7.54 -10.14
N TYR A 76 20.65 6.49 -9.56
CA TYR A 76 19.89 5.37 -9.01
C TYR A 76 20.11 5.24 -7.52
N LEU A 77 19.03 5.32 -6.74
CA LEU A 77 19.04 5.00 -5.32
C LEU A 77 18.76 3.51 -5.16
N ALA A 78 19.80 2.73 -4.88
CA ALA A 78 19.68 1.34 -4.45
C ALA A 78 19.25 1.27 -2.97
N GLN A 79 18.74 0.12 -2.55
CA GLN A 79 18.36 -0.11 -1.14
C GLN A 79 19.57 -0.11 -0.19
N THR A 80 20.78 -0.35 -0.70
CA THR A 80 22.05 -0.35 0.06
C THR A 80 23.10 0.45 -0.69
N LEU A 81 23.94 1.19 0.06
CA LEU A 81 25.16 1.78 -0.47
C LEU A 81 26.15 0.66 -0.78
N ASP A 82 26.66 0.64 -2.03
CA ASP A 82 27.70 -0.29 -2.48
C ASP A 82 29.09 0.37 -2.30
N LEU A 83 29.43 0.70 -1.05
CA LEU A 83 30.68 1.34 -0.66
C LEU A 83 31.36 0.51 0.44
N ASP A 84 32.69 0.62 0.53
CA ASP A 84 33.45 -0.04 1.60
C ASP A 84 33.01 0.51 2.96
N PRO A 85 32.69 -0.34 3.94
CA PRO A 85 32.40 0.10 5.31
C PRO A 85 33.51 0.97 5.95
N ALA A 86 34.74 0.88 5.47
CA ALA A 86 35.88 1.69 5.92
C ALA A 86 35.89 3.10 5.31
N ASP A 87 35.16 3.33 4.20
CA ASP A 87 35.05 4.64 3.57
C ASP A 87 34.40 5.65 4.50
N THR A 88 34.65 6.93 4.24
CA THR A 88 34.08 8.05 5.00
C THR A 88 32.83 8.61 4.32
N VAL A 89 32.12 9.47 5.03
CA VAL A 89 31.01 10.27 4.46
C VAL A 89 31.50 11.12 3.29
N GLN A 90 32.75 11.63 3.33
CA GLN A 90 33.33 12.41 2.23
C GLN A 90 33.57 11.52 1.00
N ASP A 91 34.11 10.33 1.18
CA ASP A 91 34.35 9.38 0.08
C ASP A 91 33.02 9.02 -0.64
N ALA A 92 31.94 8.84 0.12
CA ALA A 92 30.60 8.60 -0.43
C ALA A 92 30.10 9.78 -1.27
N VAL A 93 30.30 11.01 -0.81
CA VAL A 93 29.94 12.23 -1.54
C VAL A 93 30.79 12.38 -2.81
N ASP A 94 32.10 12.17 -2.71
CA ASP A 94 33.02 12.30 -3.83
C ASP A 94 32.74 11.24 -4.90
N ALA A 95 32.42 10.02 -4.50
CA ALA A 95 31.98 8.97 -5.41
C ALA A 95 30.70 9.35 -6.17
N ALA A 96 29.71 9.93 -5.48
CA ALA A 96 28.47 10.38 -6.10
C ALA A 96 28.66 11.57 -7.06
N LEU A 97 29.65 12.43 -6.79
CA LEU A 97 29.98 13.59 -7.61
C LEU A 97 31.12 13.30 -8.62
N ALA A 98 31.58 12.06 -8.74
CA ALA A 98 32.78 11.72 -9.53
C ALA A 98 32.74 12.26 -10.96
N GLU A 99 31.61 12.13 -11.66
CA GLU A 99 31.46 12.67 -13.02
C GLU A 99 31.56 14.21 -13.08
N LEU A 100 31.02 14.91 -12.08
CA LEU A 100 31.14 16.38 -12.00
C LEU A 100 32.56 16.79 -11.65
N ARG A 101 33.24 16.04 -10.78
CA ARG A 101 34.65 16.29 -10.43
C ARG A 101 35.57 16.02 -11.62
N ASP A 102 35.29 14.99 -12.44
CA ASP A 102 36.02 14.74 -13.69
C ASP A 102 35.86 15.89 -14.69
N LEU A 103 34.63 16.39 -14.88
CA LEU A 103 34.36 17.56 -15.71
C LEU A 103 35.12 18.79 -15.21
N GLU A 104 35.10 19.04 -13.91
CA GLU A 104 35.84 20.15 -13.28
C GLU A 104 37.36 20.03 -13.49
N HIS A 105 37.90 18.82 -13.36
CA HIS A 105 39.32 18.55 -13.62
C HIS A 105 39.67 18.81 -15.08
N ARG A 106 38.88 18.31 -16.01
CA ARG A 106 39.10 18.52 -17.47
C ARG A 106 38.98 19.98 -17.88
N ILE A 107 38.08 20.76 -17.25
CA ILE A 107 37.99 22.20 -17.45
C ILE A 107 39.27 22.87 -16.99
N ARG A 108 39.79 22.55 -15.77
CA ARG A 108 41.02 23.11 -15.25
C ARG A 108 42.24 22.75 -16.11
N GLU A 109 42.31 21.51 -16.63
CA GLU A 109 43.38 21.10 -17.54
C GLU A 109 43.33 21.90 -18.87
N ALA A 110 42.14 22.08 -19.43
CA ALA A 110 41.95 22.89 -20.61
C ALA A 110 42.34 24.36 -20.38
N GLU A 111 41.98 24.95 -19.26
CA GLU A 111 42.37 26.30 -18.83
C GLU A 111 43.88 26.44 -18.66
N ALA A 112 44.52 25.47 -18.01
CA ALA A 112 45.96 25.44 -17.83
C ALA A 112 46.69 25.36 -19.20
N GLY A 113 46.21 24.47 -20.10
CA GLY A 113 46.76 24.34 -21.45
C GLY A 113 46.61 25.63 -22.30
N LEU A 114 45.50 26.37 -22.09
CA LEU A 114 45.30 27.67 -22.74
C LEU A 114 46.18 28.78 -22.15
N SER A 115 46.50 28.72 -20.83
CA SER A 115 47.18 29.77 -20.07
C SER A 115 48.70 29.62 -20.09
N GLU A 116 49.27 28.40 -20.21
CA GLU A 116 50.70 28.11 -20.15
C GLU A 116 51.45 28.37 -21.48
N ARG A 117 50.76 28.89 -22.49
CA ARG A 117 51.36 29.21 -23.81
C ARG A 117 52.34 30.36 -23.69
N LYS A 118 53.52 30.17 -24.28
CA LYS A 118 54.60 31.16 -24.26
C LYS A 118 54.37 32.27 -25.31
N PRO A 119 54.90 33.48 -25.08
CA PRO A 119 54.89 34.51 -26.12
C PRO A 119 55.61 34.02 -27.37
N GLY A 120 54.86 33.85 -28.49
CA GLY A 120 55.36 33.32 -29.76
C GLY A 120 54.75 31.99 -30.18
N ASP A 121 54.05 31.31 -29.33
CA ASP A 121 53.31 30.09 -29.68
C ASP A 121 52.05 30.45 -30.51
N PRO A 122 51.60 29.55 -31.41
CA PRO A 122 50.32 29.77 -32.11
C PRO A 122 49.19 29.87 -31.10
N GLY A 123 48.25 30.79 -31.31
CA GLY A 123 47.06 30.97 -30.45
C GLY A 123 46.25 29.65 -30.35
N PRO A 124 45.29 29.61 -29.43
CA PRO A 124 44.40 28.46 -29.31
C PRO A 124 43.68 28.22 -30.65
N THR A 125 43.60 26.96 -31.05
CA THR A 125 42.86 26.54 -32.25
C THR A 125 41.35 26.64 -31.99
N ASP A 126 40.57 26.86 -33.07
CA ASP A 126 39.12 26.85 -32.98
C ASP A 126 38.57 25.55 -32.40
N GLU A 127 39.27 24.42 -32.62
CA GLU A 127 38.90 23.10 -32.09
C GLU A 127 39.11 23.01 -30.57
N GLU A 128 40.23 23.55 -30.05
CA GLU A 128 40.50 23.61 -28.60
C GLU A 128 39.50 24.51 -27.87
N LEU A 129 39.16 25.67 -28.47
CA LEU A 129 38.16 26.57 -27.91
C LEU A 129 36.75 25.97 -27.94
N ALA A 130 36.41 25.24 -29.01
CA ALA A 130 35.14 24.52 -29.08
C ALA A 130 35.04 23.41 -28.02
N ALA A 131 36.12 22.59 -27.86
CA ALA A 131 36.16 21.55 -26.84
C ALA A 131 36.07 22.10 -25.42
N TYR A 132 36.71 23.24 -25.12
CA TYR A 132 36.58 23.90 -23.84
C TYR A 132 35.14 24.45 -23.62
N GLY A 133 34.54 25.04 -24.65
CA GLY A 133 33.15 25.49 -24.61
C GLY A 133 32.15 24.36 -24.36
N ASP A 134 32.40 23.19 -24.96
CA ASP A 134 31.56 22.00 -24.74
C ASP A 134 31.67 21.49 -23.28
N LEU A 135 32.87 21.51 -22.69
CA LEU A 135 33.09 21.14 -21.28
C LEU A 135 32.36 22.08 -20.33
N LEU A 136 32.48 23.41 -20.57
CA LEU A 136 31.77 24.41 -19.77
C LEU A 136 30.25 24.25 -19.86
N THR A 137 29.74 24.03 -21.07
CA THR A 137 28.32 23.80 -21.30
C THR A 137 27.82 22.56 -20.55
N ALA A 138 28.58 21.45 -20.63
CA ALA A 138 28.25 20.22 -19.92
C ALA A 138 28.25 20.39 -18.39
N TYR A 139 29.17 21.21 -17.87
CA TYR A 139 29.26 21.49 -16.43
C TYR A 139 28.13 22.44 -15.97
N GLU A 140 27.78 23.46 -16.78
CA GLU A 140 26.65 24.37 -16.52
C GLU A 140 25.29 23.65 -16.61
N ASP A 141 25.10 22.80 -17.61
CA ASP A 141 23.87 22.02 -17.78
C ASP A 141 23.57 21.12 -16.57
N ARG A 142 24.64 20.68 -15.87
CA ARG A 142 24.55 19.89 -14.60
C ARG A 142 24.55 20.76 -13.35
N ASP A 143 24.49 22.11 -13.49
CA ASP A 143 24.60 23.06 -12.36
C ASP A 143 25.81 22.76 -11.44
N GLY A 144 26.96 22.44 -12.06
CA GLY A 144 28.18 21.96 -11.39
C GLY A 144 28.70 22.91 -10.32
N TYR A 145 28.62 24.22 -10.55
CA TYR A 145 29.05 25.27 -9.59
C TYR A 145 28.31 25.22 -8.24
N ARG A 146 27.15 24.56 -8.18
CA ARG A 146 26.35 24.42 -6.95
C ARG A 146 26.42 23.05 -6.31
N ALA A 147 27.27 22.14 -6.81
CA ALA A 147 27.33 20.75 -6.35
C ALA A 147 27.56 20.65 -4.83
N ASP A 148 28.54 21.41 -4.30
CA ASP A 148 28.83 21.40 -2.86
C ASP A 148 27.69 21.99 -2.04
N ALA A 149 27.09 23.09 -2.50
CA ALA A 149 25.95 23.70 -1.83
C ALA A 149 24.70 22.78 -1.84
N ARG A 150 24.48 22.05 -2.95
CA ARG A 150 23.41 21.03 -3.01
C ARG A 150 23.67 19.88 -2.06
N THR A 151 24.92 19.44 -1.94
CA THR A 151 25.31 18.39 -1.00
C THR A 151 25.01 18.80 0.44
N GLU A 152 25.42 20.00 0.83
CA GLU A 152 25.10 20.52 2.19
C GLU A 152 23.59 20.65 2.40
N ALA A 153 22.87 21.17 1.42
CA ALA A 153 21.41 21.29 1.49
C ALA A 153 20.72 19.90 1.61
N ALA A 154 21.20 18.88 0.86
CA ALA A 154 20.66 17.54 0.93
C ALA A 154 20.95 16.88 2.29
N LEU A 155 22.18 16.95 2.80
CA LEU A 155 22.52 16.44 4.12
C LEU A 155 21.70 17.10 5.22
N HIS A 156 21.59 18.43 5.18
CA HIS A 156 20.80 19.17 6.17
C HIS A 156 19.30 18.83 6.06
N GLY A 157 18.76 18.82 4.86
CA GLY A 157 17.34 18.54 4.59
C GLY A 157 16.91 17.14 5.01
N LEU A 158 17.81 16.16 4.89
CA LEU A 158 17.59 14.76 5.31
C LEU A 158 17.99 14.48 6.77
N GLY A 159 18.29 15.53 7.58
CA GLY A 159 18.58 15.39 8.99
C GLY A 159 19.96 14.81 9.31
N LEU A 160 20.92 14.97 8.40
CA LEU A 160 22.31 14.49 8.53
C LEU A 160 23.32 15.60 8.83
N ALA A 161 22.88 16.81 9.18
CA ALA A 161 23.75 17.97 9.49
C ALA A 161 24.74 17.70 10.64
N HIS A 162 24.48 16.71 11.48
CA HIS A 162 25.34 16.31 12.60
C HIS A 162 26.50 15.39 12.19
N LEU A 163 26.50 14.87 10.95
CA LEU A 163 27.56 13.99 10.46
C LEU A 163 28.77 14.81 10.01
N THR A 164 29.92 14.47 10.58
CA THR A 164 31.20 15.00 10.10
C THR A 164 31.64 14.25 8.86
N ARG A 165 32.35 14.91 7.96
CA ARG A 165 32.76 14.37 6.68
C ARG A 165 33.76 13.22 6.76
N ASP A 166 34.54 13.18 7.84
CA ASP A 166 35.56 12.16 8.17
C ASP A 166 34.99 10.93 8.87
N ARG A 167 33.70 10.93 9.18
CA ARG A 167 33.04 9.83 9.88
C ARG A 167 32.95 8.58 8.99
N ALA A 168 33.43 7.42 9.49
CA ALA A 168 33.41 6.16 8.77
C ALA A 168 31.98 5.62 8.60
N LEU A 169 31.65 5.10 7.40
CA LEU A 169 30.32 4.57 7.05
C LEU A 169 29.90 3.41 7.95
N ALA A 170 30.82 2.57 8.39
CA ALA A 170 30.56 1.48 9.35
C ALA A 170 29.99 1.95 10.68
N THR A 171 30.21 3.22 11.07
CA THR A 171 29.72 3.77 12.34
C THR A 171 28.32 4.36 12.24
N LEU A 172 27.77 4.45 11.04
CA LEU A 172 26.45 4.98 10.79
C LEU A 172 25.38 3.90 11.02
N SER A 173 24.25 4.30 11.60
CA SER A 173 23.07 3.45 11.63
C SER A 173 22.55 3.17 10.22
N GLY A 174 21.84 2.06 9.99
CA GLY A 174 21.26 1.75 8.68
C GLY A 174 20.37 2.87 8.12
N GLY A 175 19.64 3.58 9.00
CA GLY A 175 18.84 4.75 8.60
C GLY A 175 19.70 5.95 8.19
N GLU A 176 20.83 6.19 8.84
CA GLU A 176 21.80 7.24 8.43
C GLU A 176 22.45 6.89 7.10
N GLN A 177 22.82 5.62 6.89
CA GLN A 177 23.38 5.15 5.60
C GLN A 177 22.38 5.34 4.45
N SER A 178 21.12 4.93 4.63
CA SER A 178 20.08 5.11 3.62
C SER A 178 19.83 6.59 3.29
N ARG A 179 19.81 7.47 4.31
CA ARG A 179 19.66 8.92 4.10
C ARG A 179 20.88 9.53 3.42
N LEU A 180 22.09 9.07 3.75
CA LEU A 180 23.33 9.50 3.08
C LEU A 180 23.32 9.10 1.60
N ALA A 181 22.92 7.86 1.28
CA ALA A 181 22.76 7.41 -0.10
C ALA A 181 21.82 8.32 -0.90
N LEU A 182 20.66 8.63 -0.31
CA LEU A 182 19.70 9.54 -0.91
C LEU A 182 20.30 10.95 -1.09
N ALA A 183 20.99 11.49 -0.07
CA ALA A 183 21.65 12.80 -0.16
C ALA A 183 22.65 12.85 -1.32
N CYS A 184 23.48 11.81 -1.47
CA CYS A 184 24.47 11.68 -2.53
C CYS A 184 23.83 11.69 -3.93
N VAL A 185 22.78 10.88 -4.14
CA VAL A 185 22.06 10.82 -5.42
C VAL A 185 21.39 12.16 -5.77
N LEU A 186 20.80 12.85 -4.79
CA LEU A 186 20.17 14.16 -4.99
C LEU A 186 21.20 15.27 -5.25
N ALA A 187 22.36 15.22 -4.57
CA ALA A 187 23.44 16.20 -4.74
C ALA A 187 24.04 16.15 -6.15
N ALA A 188 24.14 14.96 -6.76
CA ALA A 188 24.60 14.78 -8.13
C ALA A 188 23.67 15.44 -9.17
N ALA A 189 22.41 15.70 -8.83
CA ALA A 189 21.38 16.33 -9.65
C ALA A 189 21.30 15.77 -11.08
N PRO A 190 21.21 14.44 -11.27
CA PRO A 190 21.17 13.83 -12.60
C PRO A 190 19.87 14.20 -13.33
N GLU A 191 19.87 14.11 -14.65
CA GLU A 191 18.67 14.38 -15.46
C GLU A 191 17.57 13.32 -15.29
N LEU A 192 17.97 12.07 -14.99
CA LEU A 192 17.05 10.98 -14.59
C LEU A 192 17.34 10.54 -13.17
N LEU A 193 16.35 10.62 -12.30
CA LEU A 193 16.35 10.09 -10.94
C LEU A 193 15.50 8.81 -10.86
N LEU A 194 16.09 7.72 -10.41
CA LEU A 194 15.45 6.43 -10.16
C LEU A 194 15.54 6.13 -8.66
N LEU A 195 14.41 6.19 -7.94
CA LEU A 195 14.39 6.12 -6.48
C LEU A 195 13.53 4.94 -6.00
N ASP A 196 14.13 4.01 -5.26
CA ASP A 196 13.40 2.86 -4.66
C ASP A 196 13.09 3.16 -3.18
N GLU A 197 11.81 3.40 -2.86
CA GLU A 197 11.28 3.69 -1.51
C GLU A 197 12.07 4.80 -0.75
N PRO A 198 12.28 5.98 -1.34
CA PRO A 198 13.14 7.02 -0.76
C PRO A 198 12.58 7.63 0.53
N THR A 199 11.30 7.42 0.84
CA THR A 199 10.65 7.92 2.06
C THR A 199 10.90 7.03 3.28
N ASN A 200 11.46 5.83 3.09
CA ASN A 200 11.80 4.95 4.19
C ASN A 200 12.89 5.57 5.08
N HIS A 201 12.75 5.42 6.38
CA HIS A 201 13.66 5.95 7.40
C HIS A 201 13.74 7.49 7.47
N LEU A 202 12.85 8.22 6.78
CA LEU A 202 12.71 9.67 6.89
C LEU A 202 11.67 10.05 7.95
N ASP A 203 11.96 11.11 8.68
CA ASP A 203 10.95 11.77 9.49
C ASP A 203 10.06 12.71 8.64
N ALA A 204 9.01 13.22 9.23
CA ALA A 204 8.04 14.06 8.51
C ALA A 204 8.68 15.34 7.92
N ARG A 205 9.73 15.90 8.54
CA ARG A 205 10.45 17.07 8.06
C ARG A 205 11.30 16.72 6.83
N ALA A 206 12.05 15.63 6.91
CA ALA A 206 12.89 15.17 5.81
C ALA A 206 12.04 14.74 4.60
N VAL A 207 10.88 14.10 4.82
CA VAL A 207 9.94 13.77 3.74
C VAL A 207 9.42 15.05 3.08
N GLY A 208 8.99 16.06 3.86
CA GLY A 208 8.52 17.33 3.32
C GLY A 208 9.60 18.04 2.49
N TRP A 209 10.85 18.04 2.96
CA TRP A 209 11.97 18.60 2.21
C TRP A 209 12.22 17.82 0.90
N LEU A 210 12.18 16.48 0.93
CA LEU A 210 12.33 15.64 -0.26
C LEU A 210 11.23 15.90 -1.30
N GLU A 211 9.98 16.02 -0.86
CA GLU A 211 8.84 16.35 -1.73
C GLU A 211 9.07 17.68 -2.46
N ASP A 212 9.46 18.74 -1.72
CA ASP A 212 9.70 20.06 -2.30
C ASP A 212 10.92 20.04 -3.24
N HIS A 213 11.97 19.32 -2.88
CA HIS A 213 13.16 19.13 -3.73
C HIS A 213 12.82 18.43 -5.05
N LEU A 214 12.08 17.30 -5.01
CA LEU A 214 11.71 16.55 -6.21
C LEU A 214 10.68 17.30 -7.09
N ARG A 215 9.80 18.11 -6.50
CA ARG A 215 8.91 18.99 -7.27
C ARG A 215 9.70 20.06 -8.03
N GLY A 216 10.73 20.62 -7.40
CA GLY A 216 11.63 21.60 -8.00
C GLY A 216 12.63 21.02 -9.01
N HIS A 217 12.85 19.72 -8.99
CA HIS A 217 13.78 19.05 -9.89
C HIS A 217 13.32 19.15 -11.35
N ARG A 218 14.17 19.64 -12.26
CA ARG A 218 13.80 19.86 -13.68
C ARG A 218 13.85 18.59 -14.51
N GLY A 219 14.62 17.59 -14.07
CA GLY A 219 14.78 16.31 -14.74
C GLY A 219 13.59 15.37 -14.56
N THR A 220 13.73 14.17 -15.09
CA THR A 220 12.76 13.07 -15.01
C THR A 220 12.94 12.34 -13.67
N VAL A 221 11.85 11.99 -13.02
CA VAL A 221 11.87 11.20 -11.77
C VAL A 221 11.00 9.97 -11.94
N VAL A 222 11.57 8.81 -11.62
CA VAL A 222 10.81 7.55 -11.46
C VAL A 222 11.01 7.08 -10.03
N VAL A 223 9.93 7.01 -9.26
CA VAL A 223 9.98 6.70 -7.82
C VAL A 223 9.06 5.54 -7.48
N ILE A 224 9.57 4.57 -6.74
CA ILE A 224 8.73 3.57 -6.08
C ILE A 224 8.41 4.11 -4.69
N THR A 225 7.15 4.21 -4.34
CA THR A 225 6.72 4.60 -2.98
C THR A 225 5.31 4.11 -2.67
N HIS A 226 5.05 3.91 -1.40
CA HIS A 226 3.72 3.61 -0.87
C HIS A 226 3.12 4.81 -0.10
N ASP A 227 3.81 5.93 -0.01
CA ASP A 227 3.32 7.15 0.64
C ASP A 227 2.35 7.91 -0.27
N ARG A 228 1.06 7.89 0.05
CA ARG A 228 0.01 8.54 -0.74
C ARG A 228 0.14 10.06 -0.79
N ALA A 229 0.52 10.69 0.33
CA ALA A 229 0.73 12.13 0.37
C ALA A 229 1.88 12.54 -0.57
N PHE A 230 2.93 11.72 -0.65
CA PHE A 230 4.00 11.90 -1.60
C PHE A 230 3.51 11.74 -3.05
N LEU A 231 2.71 10.70 -3.34
CA LEU A 231 2.11 10.47 -4.67
C LEU A 231 1.28 11.67 -5.12
N GLU A 232 0.41 12.19 -4.26
CA GLU A 232 -0.46 13.33 -4.53
C GLU A 232 0.34 14.62 -4.80
N ARG A 233 1.43 14.84 -4.04
CA ARG A 233 2.19 16.09 -4.11
C ARG A 233 3.25 16.13 -5.20
N VAL A 234 3.87 15.00 -5.52
CA VAL A 234 5.08 14.95 -6.36
C VAL A 234 4.80 14.41 -7.75
N THR A 235 3.89 13.44 -7.90
CA THR A 235 3.79 12.67 -9.13
C THR A 235 2.66 13.12 -10.05
N SER A 236 2.92 13.13 -11.35
CA SER A 236 1.94 13.42 -12.39
C SER A 236 1.52 12.18 -13.18
N VAL A 237 2.26 11.09 -13.04
CA VAL A 237 2.02 9.81 -13.73
C VAL A 237 2.18 8.67 -12.75
N ILE A 238 1.31 7.67 -12.85
CA ILE A 238 1.38 6.42 -12.09
C ILE A 238 1.61 5.26 -13.07
N LEU A 239 2.59 4.42 -12.78
CA LEU A 239 2.80 3.13 -13.41
C LEU A 239 2.43 2.04 -12.39
N GLU A 240 1.39 1.29 -12.66
CA GLU A 240 0.98 0.16 -11.83
C GLU A 240 1.57 -1.13 -12.39
N VAL A 241 2.37 -1.80 -11.59
CA VAL A 241 2.92 -3.12 -11.90
C VAL A 241 1.95 -4.17 -11.37
N ASP A 242 1.26 -4.84 -12.30
CA ASP A 242 0.32 -5.92 -11.97
C ASP A 242 1.10 -7.22 -11.74
N ARG A 243 0.95 -7.79 -10.53
CA ARG A 243 1.62 -9.02 -10.14
C ARG A 243 1.13 -10.23 -10.94
N ASP A 244 -0.11 -10.21 -11.33
CA ASP A 244 -0.81 -11.35 -11.90
C ASP A 244 -0.68 -11.40 -13.40
N LEU A 245 -0.92 -10.25 -14.05
CA LEU A 245 -0.73 -10.08 -15.47
C LEU A 245 0.74 -9.88 -15.83
N ARG A 246 1.61 -9.52 -14.83
CA ARG A 246 3.05 -9.23 -15.00
C ARG A 246 3.32 -8.09 -15.98
N THR A 247 2.33 -7.24 -16.18
CA THR A 247 2.35 -6.09 -17.08
C THR A 247 2.42 -4.79 -16.29
N VAL A 248 2.70 -3.69 -16.99
CA VAL A 248 2.71 -2.35 -16.43
C VAL A 248 1.64 -1.51 -17.12
N THR A 249 0.73 -0.95 -16.33
CA THR A 249 -0.32 -0.05 -16.82
C THR A 249 0.01 1.39 -16.43
N ARG A 250 -0.07 2.31 -17.40
CA ARG A 250 0.19 3.74 -17.20
C ARG A 250 -1.10 4.50 -16.98
N TYR A 251 -1.15 5.34 -15.95
CA TYR A 251 -2.24 6.26 -15.63
C TYR A 251 -1.69 7.69 -15.64
N GLY A 252 -2.39 8.61 -16.33
CA GLY A 252 -2.14 10.04 -16.29
C GLY A 252 -2.82 10.70 -15.09
N ASP A 253 -2.62 12.04 -14.96
CA ASP A 253 -3.24 12.87 -13.93
C ASP A 253 -2.94 12.44 -12.48
N GLY A 254 -1.76 11.84 -12.28
CA GLY A 254 -1.24 11.47 -10.98
C GLY A 254 -2.14 10.53 -10.19
N TRP A 255 -2.17 10.71 -8.87
CA TRP A 255 -2.91 9.86 -7.95
C TRP A 255 -4.43 9.91 -8.17
N ASP A 256 -4.99 11.08 -8.43
CA ASP A 256 -6.44 11.24 -8.66
C ASP A 256 -6.89 10.59 -9.98
N GLY A 257 -6.08 10.70 -11.04
CA GLY A 257 -6.32 10.00 -12.29
C GLY A 257 -6.32 8.48 -12.12
N TYR A 258 -5.35 7.95 -11.36
CA TYR A 258 -5.30 6.53 -11.01
C TYR A 258 -6.56 6.08 -10.27
N ARG A 259 -6.97 6.78 -9.21
CA ARG A 259 -8.18 6.46 -8.44
C ARG A 259 -9.44 6.46 -9.30
N THR A 260 -9.59 7.49 -10.13
CA THR A 260 -10.73 7.64 -11.04
C THR A 260 -10.78 6.49 -12.05
N ALA A 261 -9.65 6.12 -12.64
CA ALA A 261 -9.55 5.02 -13.58
C ALA A 261 -9.88 3.67 -12.93
N LYS A 262 -9.38 3.40 -11.72
CA LYS A 262 -9.69 2.18 -10.95
C LYS A 262 -11.17 2.10 -10.58
N ALA A 263 -11.76 3.19 -10.13
CA ALA A 263 -13.20 3.24 -9.82
C ALA A 263 -14.06 3.00 -11.09
N ALA A 264 -13.65 3.54 -12.23
CA ALA A 264 -14.32 3.31 -13.51
C ALA A 264 -14.18 1.85 -13.98
N ALA A 265 -13.00 1.26 -13.83
CA ALA A 265 -12.75 -0.14 -14.16
C ALA A 265 -13.63 -1.08 -13.31
N ARG A 266 -13.72 -0.82 -11.99
CA ARG A 266 -14.58 -1.61 -11.09
C ARG A 266 -16.06 -1.50 -11.45
N ARG A 267 -16.54 -0.29 -11.81
CA ARG A 267 -17.92 -0.11 -12.28
C ARG A 267 -18.20 -0.88 -13.56
N ARG A 268 -17.28 -0.85 -14.53
CA ARG A 268 -17.44 -1.64 -15.78
C ARG A 268 -17.48 -3.13 -15.49
N TRP A 269 -16.59 -3.63 -14.63
CA TRP A 269 -16.60 -5.04 -14.23
C TRP A 269 -17.93 -5.45 -13.58
N ALA A 270 -18.47 -4.62 -12.69
CA ALA A 270 -19.78 -4.89 -12.07
C ALA A 270 -20.90 -4.95 -13.12
N GLN A 271 -20.88 -4.02 -14.09
CA GLN A 271 -21.85 -4.00 -15.19
C GLN A 271 -21.70 -5.23 -16.10
N GLU A 272 -20.49 -5.60 -16.49
CA GLU A 272 -20.23 -6.79 -17.30
C GLU A 272 -20.70 -8.08 -16.60
N HIS A 273 -20.52 -8.17 -15.30
CA HIS A 273 -21.03 -9.28 -14.51
C HIS A 273 -22.55 -9.32 -14.47
N GLU A 274 -23.23 -8.19 -14.29
CA GLU A 274 -24.69 -8.09 -14.29
C GLU A 274 -25.27 -8.42 -15.67
N GLU A 275 -24.65 -7.94 -16.75
CA GLU A 275 -25.01 -8.30 -18.13
C GLU A 275 -24.84 -9.80 -18.38
N TYR A 276 -23.73 -10.40 -17.90
CA TYR A 276 -23.51 -11.85 -17.98
C TYR A 276 -24.60 -12.64 -17.26
N LEU A 277 -24.98 -12.26 -16.03
CA LEU A 277 -26.05 -12.93 -15.28
C LEU A 277 -27.40 -12.82 -15.99
N THR A 278 -27.69 -11.65 -16.55
CA THR A 278 -28.91 -11.38 -17.30
C THR A 278 -28.98 -12.25 -18.60
N ASP A 279 -27.88 -12.32 -19.35
CA ASP A 279 -27.77 -13.14 -20.54
C ASP A 279 -27.84 -14.63 -20.22
N LEU A 280 -27.24 -15.06 -19.11
CA LEU A 280 -27.30 -16.44 -18.62
C LEU A 280 -28.77 -16.83 -18.33
N ALA A 281 -29.44 -16.05 -17.45
CA ALA A 281 -30.83 -16.30 -17.07
C ALA A 281 -31.78 -16.31 -18.29
N ARG A 282 -31.64 -15.32 -19.19
CA ARG A 282 -32.43 -15.24 -20.43
C ARG A 282 -32.19 -16.44 -21.33
N THR A 283 -30.96 -16.91 -21.45
CA THR A 283 -30.60 -18.05 -22.29
C THR A 283 -31.13 -19.36 -21.69
N GLU A 284 -31.10 -19.51 -20.37
CA GLU A 284 -31.68 -20.64 -19.63
C GLU A 284 -33.21 -20.69 -19.84
N GLU A 285 -33.89 -19.57 -19.68
CA GLU A 285 -35.35 -19.46 -19.93
C GLU A 285 -35.71 -19.82 -21.37
N LEU A 286 -34.91 -19.37 -22.38
CA LEU A 286 -35.11 -19.73 -23.77
C LEU A 286 -34.92 -21.22 -24.01
N VAL A 287 -33.93 -21.88 -23.38
CA VAL A 287 -33.72 -23.32 -23.50
C VAL A 287 -34.89 -24.10 -22.90
N GLU A 288 -35.37 -23.69 -21.72
CA GLU A 288 -36.55 -24.32 -21.08
C GLU A 288 -37.82 -24.15 -21.89
N ALA A 289 -38.15 -22.92 -22.29
CA ALA A 289 -39.35 -22.61 -23.06
C ALA A 289 -39.35 -23.31 -24.44
N ALA A 290 -38.19 -23.35 -25.11
CA ALA A 290 -38.06 -24.05 -26.39
C ALA A 290 -38.11 -25.57 -26.22
N GLY A 291 -37.56 -26.12 -25.14
CA GLY A 291 -37.66 -27.53 -24.75
C GLY A 291 -39.10 -27.95 -24.46
N ALA A 292 -39.85 -27.17 -23.70
CA ALA A 292 -41.26 -27.41 -23.40
C ALA A 292 -42.14 -27.36 -24.66
N ARG A 293 -41.90 -26.41 -25.55
CA ARG A 293 -42.62 -26.34 -26.86
C ARG A 293 -42.32 -27.55 -27.75
N LEU A 294 -41.07 -28.03 -27.78
CA LEU A 294 -40.70 -29.20 -28.53
C LEU A 294 -41.36 -30.48 -27.98
N ALA A 295 -41.44 -30.61 -26.65
CA ALA A 295 -42.11 -31.72 -25.97
C ALA A 295 -43.62 -31.71 -26.22
N ALA A 296 -44.27 -30.54 -26.23
CA ALA A 296 -45.68 -30.39 -26.49
C ALA A 296 -46.09 -30.74 -27.95
N THR A 297 -45.18 -30.61 -28.92
CA THR A 297 -45.43 -30.94 -30.33
C THR A 297 -45.38 -32.45 -30.63
N GLY A 298 -44.84 -33.28 -29.74
CA GLY A 298 -44.67 -34.74 -29.91
C GLY A 298 -45.90 -35.61 -29.60
N GLY A 299 -47.02 -35.04 -29.12
CA GLY A 299 -48.11 -35.80 -28.47
C GLY A 299 -49.29 -36.27 -29.27
N ASP A 300 -49.49 -35.96 -30.58
CA ASP A 300 -50.70 -36.40 -31.31
C ASP A 300 -50.38 -36.97 -32.70
N PRO A 301 -50.55 -38.30 -32.92
CA PRO A 301 -50.23 -38.96 -34.18
C PRO A 301 -51.30 -38.83 -35.28
N LYS A 302 -52.48 -38.19 -35.06
CA LYS A 302 -53.66 -38.34 -35.94
C LYS A 302 -54.03 -37.12 -36.76
N GLN A 303 -53.27 -36.05 -36.87
CA GLN A 303 -53.64 -34.96 -37.81
C GLN A 303 -52.60 -34.79 -38.92
N GLY A 304 -53.06 -35.15 -40.18
CA GLY A 304 -52.25 -34.99 -41.36
C GLY A 304 -52.02 -33.55 -41.76
N PHE A 305 -50.75 -33.21 -41.96
CA PHE A 305 -50.13 -32.12 -42.71
C PHE A 305 -48.63 -32.20 -42.54
N GLY A 306 -48.00 -33.22 -43.10
CA GLY A 306 -46.63 -33.66 -42.73
C GLY A 306 -45.47 -32.76 -43.14
N LYS A 307 -45.64 -31.80 -44.08
CA LYS A 307 -44.50 -30.95 -44.51
C LYS A 307 -44.30 -29.68 -43.61
N HIS A 308 -45.38 -28.98 -43.31
CA HIS A 308 -45.30 -27.76 -42.45
C HIS A 308 -44.91 -28.07 -40.99
N ARG A 309 -45.41 -29.19 -40.48
CA ARG A 309 -45.05 -29.64 -39.10
C ARG A 309 -43.58 -30.03 -39.00
N ARG A 310 -43.05 -30.81 -39.95
CA ARG A 310 -41.60 -31.15 -39.95
C ARG A 310 -40.72 -29.93 -40.12
N SER A 311 -41.11 -28.94 -40.91
CA SER A 311 -40.38 -27.69 -41.07
C SER A 311 -40.40 -26.87 -39.78
N HIS A 312 -41.54 -26.84 -39.06
CA HIS A 312 -41.68 -26.13 -37.79
C HIS A 312 -40.89 -26.82 -36.65
N GLU A 313 -40.95 -28.16 -36.57
CA GLU A 313 -40.17 -28.97 -35.62
C GLU A 313 -38.66 -28.85 -35.89
N ALA A 314 -38.23 -28.84 -37.16
CA ALA A 314 -36.82 -28.63 -37.53
C ALA A 314 -36.32 -27.23 -37.12
N LYS A 315 -37.16 -26.19 -37.29
CA LYS A 315 -36.84 -24.82 -36.91
C LYS A 315 -36.74 -24.66 -35.38
N LEU A 316 -37.69 -25.25 -34.63
CA LEU A 316 -37.66 -25.29 -33.16
C LEU A 316 -36.45 -26.06 -32.63
N SER A 317 -36.16 -27.22 -33.20
CA SER A 317 -34.98 -28.02 -32.86
C SER A 317 -33.67 -27.27 -33.13
N GLY A 318 -33.62 -26.49 -34.23
CA GLY A 318 -32.49 -25.58 -34.51
C GLY A 318 -32.32 -24.47 -33.46
N GLN A 319 -33.44 -23.85 -33.05
CA GLN A 319 -33.44 -22.82 -32.01
C GLN A 319 -32.98 -23.37 -30.65
N VAL A 320 -33.47 -24.54 -30.24
CA VAL A 320 -33.05 -25.21 -29.01
C VAL A 320 -31.56 -25.52 -29.05
N ARG A 321 -31.04 -26.02 -30.17
CA ARG A 321 -29.62 -26.31 -30.34
C ARG A 321 -28.78 -25.06 -30.25
N ALA A 322 -29.15 -23.99 -30.92
CA ALA A 322 -28.44 -22.70 -30.86
C ALA A 322 -28.43 -22.10 -29.44
N ALA A 323 -29.58 -22.14 -28.74
CA ALA A 323 -29.69 -21.66 -27.37
C ALA A 323 -28.82 -22.49 -26.40
N ARG A 324 -28.80 -23.83 -26.55
CA ARG A 324 -27.90 -24.70 -25.74
C ARG A 324 -26.44 -24.42 -26.02
N THR A 325 -26.04 -24.26 -27.28
CA THR A 325 -24.64 -23.90 -27.63
C THR A 325 -24.25 -22.58 -27.02
N ARG A 326 -25.14 -21.57 -27.02
CA ARG A 326 -24.90 -20.28 -26.37
C ARG A 326 -24.79 -20.43 -24.86
N LEU A 327 -25.67 -21.21 -24.23
CA LEU A 327 -25.63 -21.47 -22.78
C LEU A 327 -24.32 -22.15 -22.38
N ASP A 328 -23.88 -23.15 -23.14
CA ASP A 328 -22.63 -23.86 -22.94
C ASP A 328 -21.42 -22.90 -23.10
N ALA A 329 -21.46 -21.97 -24.04
CA ALA A 329 -20.43 -20.96 -24.22
C ALA A 329 -20.36 -20.00 -23.02
N LEU A 330 -21.50 -19.49 -22.54
CA LEU A 330 -21.60 -18.64 -21.37
C LEU A 330 -21.07 -19.36 -20.12
N ARG A 331 -21.41 -20.61 -19.90
CA ARG A 331 -20.96 -21.41 -18.76
C ARG A 331 -19.48 -21.76 -18.81
N ARG A 332 -18.86 -21.84 -20.00
CA ARG A 332 -17.41 -22.08 -20.14
C ARG A 332 -16.56 -20.84 -19.83
N SER A 333 -17.11 -19.65 -20.03
CA SER A 333 -16.42 -18.38 -19.80
C SER A 333 -17.22 -17.49 -18.85
N PRO A 334 -17.35 -17.87 -17.57
CA PRO A 334 -18.09 -17.08 -16.61
C PRO A 334 -17.35 -15.74 -16.33
N VAL A 335 -18.10 -14.66 -16.24
CA VAL A 335 -17.58 -13.38 -15.73
C VAL A 335 -17.73 -13.42 -14.21
N PRO A 336 -16.63 -13.46 -13.44
CA PRO A 336 -16.71 -13.51 -11.98
C PRO A 336 -17.28 -12.19 -11.44
N PRO A 337 -17.93 -12.21 -10.27
CA PRO A 337 -18.34 -10.98 -9.60
C PRO A 337 -17.13 -10.13 -9.21
N PRO A 338 -17.24 -8.80 -9.20
CA PRO A 338 -16.19 -7.96 -8.63
C PRO A 338 -16.02 -8.29 -7.14
N PRO A 339 -14.79 -8.16 -6.60
CA PRO A 339 -14.53 -8.38 -5.19
C PRO A 339 -15.46 -7.55 -4.31
N ARG A 340 -15.94 -8.12 -3.21
CA ARG A 340 -16.77 -7.40 -2.25
C ARG A 340 -15.92 -6.35 -1.55
N PRO A 341 -16.45 -5.11 -1.37
CA PRO A 341 -15.76 -4.12 -0.55
C PRO A 341 -15.52 -4.66 0.87
N LEU A 342 -14.38 -4.30 1.45
CA LEU A 342 -14.12 -4.63 2.85
C LEU A 342 -15.20 -3.98 3.73
N ALA A 343 -15.73 -4.73 4.67
CA ALA A 343 -16.68 -4.25 5.65
C ALA A 343 -16.46 -4.96 6.98
N PHE A 344 -16.30 -4.19 8.05
CA PHE A 344 -16.18 -4.77 9.38
C PHE A 344 -17.56 -5.14 9.93
N THR A 345 -17.69 -6.38 10.39
CA THR A 345 -18.90 -6.86 11.05
C THR A 345 -18.82 -6.51 12.55
N GLY A 346 -19.46 -5.43 12.94
CA GLY A 346 -19.62 -5.03 14.33
C GLY A 346 -21.03 -4.49 14.54
N ARG A 347 -21.78 -5.08 15.44
CA ARG A 347 -22.96 -4.44 16.03
C ARG A 347 -22.53 -3.84 17.34
N PRO A 348 -22.92 -2.58 17.68
CA PRO A 348 -22.86 -2.14 19.07
C PRO A 348 -23.60 -3.20 19.89
N ALA A 349 -22.98 -3.74 20.93
CA ALA A 349 -23.63 -4.73 21.77
C ALA A 349 -24.82 -4.10 22.45
N VAL A 350 -25.99 -4.22 21.86
CA VAL A 350 -27.28 -4.14 22.59
C VAL A 350 -27.36 -5.49 23.28
N THR A 351 -26.81 -5.59 24.47
CA THR A 351 -27.07 -6.71 25.34
C THR A 351 -28.33 -6.37 26.10
N ASP A 352 -29.49 -6.91 25.65
CA ASP A 352 -30.58 -7.23 26.57
C ASP A 352 -29.96 -8.02 27.72
N GLY A 353 -30.24 -7.54 28.94
CA GLY A 353 -29.61 -8.04 30.16
C GLY A 353 -30.04 -9.45 30.53
N THR A 354 -29.38 -10.47 29.93
CA THR A 354 -29.41 -11.86 30.40
C THR A 354 -28.02 -12.46 30.16
N GLY A 355 -27.14 -12.23 31.13
CA GLY A 355 -25.91 -13.03 31.26
C GLY A 355 -26.28 -14.47 31.63
N PRO A 356 -25.45 -15.49 31.23
CA PRO A 356 -25.65 -16.84 31.69
C PRO A 356 -25.50 -16.88 33.23
N ALA A 357 -26.56 -17.24 33.91
CA ALA A 357 -26.55 -17.51 35.33
C ALA A 357 -25.76 -18.80 35.58
N ASP A 358 -24.69 -18.72 36.35
CA ASP A 358 -24.06 -19.86 36.99
C ASP A 358 -25.13 -20.56 37.88
N ARG A 359 -25.46 -21.79 37.48
CA ARG A 359 -26.21 -22.70 38.34
C ARG A 359 -25.18 -23.45 39.18
N ASP A 360 -25.04 -23.00 40.42
CA ASP A 360 -24.74 -23.92 41.47
C ASP A 360 -25.43 -23.48 42.76
N GLY A 361 -26.09 -24.48 43.36
CA GLY A 361 -27.15 -24.35 44.30
C GLY A 361 -26.73 -23.96 45.73
N THR A 362 -27.66 -23.48 46.43
CA THR A 362 -28.26 -24.11 47.65
C THR A 362 -29.23 -23.11 48.30
N ALA A 363 -30.37 -23.68 48.66
CA ALA A 363 -31.49 -22.97 49.31
C ALA A 363 -31.14 -22.58 50.75
N THR A 364 -31.70 -21.46 51.24
CA THR A 364 -32.65 -21.38 52.39
C THR A 364 -32.67 -19.97 52.93
N GLY A 365 -33.89 -19.47 53.27
CA GLY A 365 -34.06 -18.39 54.24
C GLY A 365 -35.04 -17.29 53.82
N ALA A 366 -36.28 -17.45 54.29
CA ALA A 366 -37.33 -16.47 54.24
C ALA A 366 -37.03 -15.21 55.08
N GLY A 367 -37.48 -14.04 54.58
CA GLY A 367 -37.46 -12.78 55.34
C GLY A 367 -38.21 -11.69 54.60
N THR A 368 -39.47 -11.47 55.04
CA THR A 368 -40.38 -10.39 54.70
C THR A 368 -39.82 -9.04 55.09
N GLY A 369 -39.95 -8.02 54.21
CA GLY A 369 -39.66 -6.61 54.54
C GLY A 369 -40.05 -5.67 53.42
N ASP A 370 -41.22 -5.18 53.47
CA ASP A 370 -41.86 -4.09 52.73
C ASP A 370 -41.16 -2.76 53.01
N HIS A 371 -40.73 -2.01 52.01
CA HIS A 371 -40.56 -0.55 52.03
C HIS A 371 -40.51 0.04 50.62
N ASP A 372 -41.65 0.61 50.28
CA ASP A 372 -41.93 1.63 49.30
C ASP A 372 -40.89 2.79 49.32
N ARG A 373 -40.24 3.08 48.20
CA ARG A 373 -39.67 4.38 47.89
C ARG A 373 -39.66 4.61 46.38
N THR A 374 -40.72 5.29 45.95
CA THR A 374 -40.75 6.08 44.73
C THR A 374 -39.55 7.02 44.64
N ALA A 375 -38.72 6.84 43.61
CA ALA A 375 -37.82 7.88 43.13
C ALA A 375 -37.96 7.94 41.62
N THR A 376 -38.81 8.84 41.16
CA THR A 376 -38.80 9.39 39.81
C THR A 376 -37.48 10.11 39.57
N GLY A 377 -36.66 9.56 38.67
CA GLY A 377 -35.45 10.19 38.17
C GLY A 377 -35.37 9.96 36.65
N THR A 378 -36.04 10.84 35.91
CA THR A 378 -35.86 11.01 34.47
C THR A 378 -34.43 11.50 34.22
N GLY A 379 -33.61 10.64 33.64
CA GLY A 379 -32.26 10.96 33.21
C GLY A 379 -31.86 9.96 32.12
N THR A 380 -32.43 10.12 30.91
CA THR A 380 -31.94 9.44 29.71
C THR A 380 -30.61 10.10 29.26
N GLY A 381 -29.52 9.81 29.98
CA GLY A 381 -28.19 9.98 29.50
C GLY A 381 -27.73 8.62 28.97
N ASP A 382 -27.60 8.50 27.68
CA ASP A 382 -26.93 7.36 27.02
C ASP A 382 -25.48 7.36 27.48
N HIS A 383 -25.19 6.74 28.65
CA HIS A 383 -23.82 6.58 29.15
C HIS A 383 -23.12 5.59 28.21
N ALA A 384 -22.35 6.11 27.28
CA ALA A 384 -21.50 5.32 26.41
C ALA A 384 -20.76 4.25 27.24
N ARG A 385 -21.08 2.98 26.99
CA ARG A 385 -20.54 1.86 27.78
C ARG A 385 -19.07 1.73 27.51
N ASN A 386 -18.21 1.81 28.53
CA ASN A 386 -16.80 1.59 28.42
C ASN A 386 -16.50 0.14 28.01
N LEU A 387 -15.86 -0.04 26.85
CA LEU A 387 -15.47 -1.33 26.31
C LEU A 387 -14.17 -1.82 26.94
N VAL A 388 -13.20 -0.91 27.14
CA VAL A 388 -11.93 -1.17 27.81
C VAL A 388 -11.60 -0.02 28.77
N GLU A 389 -11.15 -0.37 29.96
CA GLU A 389 -10.67 0.55 30.98
C GLU A 389 -9.28 0.12 31.46
N LEU A 390 -8.35 1.05 31.48
CA LEU A 390 -7.00 0.91 32.02
C LEU A 390 -6.86 1.91 33.18
N ASP A 391 -6.43 1.43 34.34
CA ASP A 391 -6.17 2.25 35.52
C ASP A 391 -4.77 1.97 36.08
N ALA A 392 -3.95 3.01 36.18
CA ALA A 392 -2.58 2.99 36.69
C ALA A 392 -1.67 1.92 36.05
N VAL A 393 -1.84 1.71 34.73
CA VAL A 393 -1.16 0.63 34.00
C VAL A 393 0.31 0.99 33.74
N SER A 394 1.23 0.04 34.03
CA SER A 394 2.62 0.15 33.65
C SER A 394 3.17 -1.14 33.04
N VAL A 395 4.11 -1.00 32.07
CA VAL A 395 4.83 -2.09 31.43
C VAL A 395 6.30 -1.68 31.36
N GLY A 396 7.11 -2.16 32.29
CA GLY A 396 8.51 -1.76 32.45
C GLY A 396 8.70 -0.25 32.38
N ASP A 397 9.70 0.17 31.61
CA ASP A 397 9.90 1.58 31.28
C ASP A 397 9.23 2.00 29.94
N ARG A 398 8.52 1.07 29.26
CA ARG A 398 7.96 1.29 27.94
C ARG A 398 6.59 1.96 27.94
N LEU A 399 5.81 1.79 29.03
CA LEU A 399 4.48 2.38 29.14
C LEU A 399 4.14 2.68 30.60
N ARG A 400 3.66 3.90 30.85
CA ARG A 400 3.08 4.33 32.15
C ARG A 400 1.86 5.19 31.86
N LEU A 401 0.69 4.62 32.06
CA LEU A 401 -0.58 5.25 31.75
C LEU A 401 -1.41 5.41 33.02
N PRO A 402 -1.74 6.65 33.45
CA PRO A 402 -2.58 6.87 34.64
C PRO A 402 -3.98 6.29 34.48
N SER A 403 -4.62 6.62 33.36
CA SER A 403 -5.92 6.05 33.01
C SER A 403 -6.18 6.18 31.50
N LEU A 404 -6.96 5.24 30.93
CA LEU A 404 -7.52 5.34 29.58
C LEU A 404 -8.85 4.60 29.56
N ARG A 405 -9.87 5.23 28.96
CA ARG A 405 -11.18 4.62 28.77
C ARG A 405 -11.54 4.67 27.29
N VAL A 406 -11.92 3.53 26.74
CA VAL A 406 -12.40 3.41 25.37
C VAL A 406 -13.88 3.06 25.42
N ALA A 407 -14.72 4.03 25.09
CA ALA A 407 -16.16 3.87 25.04
C ALA A 407 -16.65 3.21 23.73
N SER A 408 -17.88 2.75 23.69
CA SER A 408 -18.50 2.25 22.47
C SER A 408 -18.56 3.37 21.42
N GLY A 409 -18.16 3.07 20.17
CA GLY A 409 -18.10 4.03 19.07
C GLY A 409 -16.94 5.03 19.14
N ALA A 410 -16.09 4.97 20.17
CA ALA A 410 -14.92 5.85 20.29
C ALA A 410 -13.93 5.63 19.14
N ARG A 411 -13.31 6.71 18.68
CA ARG A 411 -12.26 6.69 17.67
C ARG A 411 -11.01 7.35 18.25
N LEU A 412 -9.92 6.59 18.35
CA LEU A 412 -8.68 7.03 18.98
C LEU A 412 -7.49 6.77 18.07
N LEU A 413 -6.79 7.84 17.69
CA LEU A 413 -5.50 7.78 17.00
C LEU A 413 -4.37 7.90 18.03
N VAL A 414 -3.53 6.89 18.13
CA VAL A 414 -2.34 6.91 19.01
C VAL A 414 -1.13 7.34 18.19
N THR A 415 -0.48 8.43 18.62
CA THR A 415 0.68 9.03 17.94
C THR A 415 1.89 9.09 18.88
N GLY A 416 3.07 9.38 18.33
CA GLY A 416 4.32 9.50 19.06
C GLY A 416 5.51 8.98 18.27
N GLU A 417 6.73 9.27 18.75
CA GLU A 417 7.97 8.83 18.13
C GLU A 417 8.15 7.30 18.15
N ASN A 418 9.11 6.80 17.39
CA ASN A 418 9.47 5.38 17.45
C ASN A 418 10.00 5.05 18.86
N GLY A 419 9.52 3.94 19.43
CA GLY A 419 9.83 3.59 20.82
C GLY A 419 8.97 4.27 21.89
N ALA A 420 8.06 5.18 21.55
CA ALA A 420 7.21 5.91 22.51
C ALA A 420 6.17 5.03 23.26
N GLY A 421 6.09 3.72 23.00
CA GLY A 421 5.19 2.79 23.70
C GLY A 421 3.86 2.53 23.01
N LYS A 422 3.66 3.00 21.76
CA LYS A 422 2.40 2.83 20.98
C LYS A 422 1.98 1.37 20.86
N THR A 423 2.84 0.52 20.29
CA THR A 423 2.59 -0.93 20.15
C THR A 423 2.36 -1.62 21.50
N THR A 424 3.09 -1.21 22.54
CA THR A 424 2.91 -1.74 23.90
C THR A 424 1.50 -1.43 24.41
N LEU A 425 1.00 -0.21 24.22
CA LEU A 425 -0.36 0.18 24.57
C LEU A 425 -1.39 -0.67 23.82
N LEU A 426 -1.24 -0.83 22.50
CA LEU A 426 -2.16 -1.60 21.69
C LEU A 426 -2.19 -3.08 22.12
N ARG A 427 -1.05 -3.67 22.42
CA ARG A 427 -0.96 -5.05 22.93
C ARG A 427 -1.64 -5.20 24.30
N VAL A 428 -1.50 -4.21 25.18
CA VAL A 428 -2.20 -4.20 26.46
C VAL A 428 -3.71 -4.07 26.24
N LEU A 429 -4.19 -3.18 25.36
CA LEU A 429 -5.62 -3.06 25.02
C LEU A 429 -6.17 -4.37 24.44
N ALA A 430 -5.44 -4.99 23.53
CA ALA A 430 -5.84 -6.24 22.88
C ALA A 430 -5.85 -7.47 23.81
N GLY A 431 -5.13 -7.40 24.94
CA GLY A 431 -4.94 -8.54 25.84
C GLY A 431 -3.79 -9.48 25.45
N ASP A 432 -2.96 -9.05 24.48
CA ASP A 432 -1.77 -9.78 24.03
C ASP A 432 -0.57 -9.58 24.98
N LEU A 433 -0.64 -8.55 25.82
CA LEU A 433 0.37 -8.23 26.84
C LEU A 433 -0.31 -7.92 28.18
N THR A 434 0.14 -8.63 29.23
CA THR A 434 -0.29 -8.34 30.61
C THR A 434 0.60 -7.24 31.19
N PRO A 435 0.04 -6.18 31.77
CA PRO A 435 0.85 -5.15 32.41
C PRO A 435 1.50 -5.66 33.73
N ASP A 436 2.61 -5.04 34.09
CA ASP A 436 3.35 -5.35 35.33
C ASP A 436 2.61 -4.79 36.56
N ALA A 437 1.92 -3.67 36.40
CA ALA A 437 1.09 -3.05 37.46
C ALA A 437 -0.14 -2.36 36.86
N GLY A 438 -1.13 -2.09 37.70
CA GLY A 438 -2.41 -1.51 37.33
C GLY A 438 -3.47 -2.55 36.96
N THR A 439 -4.64 -2.08 36.54
CA THR A 439 -5.76 -2.94 36.19
C THR A 439 -6.23 -2.68 34.77
N VAL A 440 -6.64 -3.75 34.07
CA VAL A 440 -7.20 -3.69 32.72
C VAL A 440 -8.50 -4.46 32.70
N THR A 441 -9.59 -3.75 32.52
CA THR A 441 -10.94 -4.34 32.40
C THR A 441 -11.36 -4.32 30.93
N ARG A 442 -11.69 -5.50 30.37
CA ARG A 442 -12.18 -5.66 28.99
C ARG A 442 -13.57 -6.26 29.01
N ARG A 443 -14.53 -5.55 28.39
CA ARG A 443 -15.95 -5.95 28.33
C ARG A 443 -16.44 -6.10 26.89
N ALA A 444 -15.52 -6.28 25.94
CA ALA A 444 -15.80 -6.25 24.52
C ALA A 444 -15.06 -7.35 23.77
N ARG A 445 -15.58 -7.74 22.60
CA ARG A 445 -14.86 -8.56 21.65
C ARG A 445 -13.86 -7.68 20.91
N ILE A 446 -12.58 -7.98 21.05
CA ILE A 446 -11.50 -7.17 20.49
C ILE A 446 -10.96 -7.83 19.24
N GLY A 447 -11.01 -7.11 18.11
CA GLY A 447 -10.30 -7.44 16.89
C GLY A 447 -8.93 -6.77 16.91
N TYR A 448 -7.84 -7.55 16.86
CA TYR A 448 -6.48 -7.03 16.93
C TYR A 448 -5.70 -7.33 15.65
N LEU A 449 -5.13 -6.29 15.05
CA LEU A 449 -4.17 -6.38 13.95
C LEU A 449 -2.81 -5.88 14.46
N PRO A 450 -1.84 -6.76 14.77
CA PRO A 450 -0.52 -6.37 15.24
C PRO A 450 0.34 -5.80 14.10
N GLN A 451 1.35 -5.02 14.44
CA GLN A 451 2.34 -4.50 13.49
C GLN A 451 3.11 -5.62 12.80
N GLU A 452 3.64 -6.55 13.59
CA GLU A 452 4.31 -7.75 13.11
C GLU A 452 3.44 -8.98 13.40
N LEU A 453 3.22 -9.77 12.37
CA LEU A 453 2.52 -11.04 12.56
C LEU A 453 3.50 -12.05 13.13
N PRO A 454 3.14 -12.76 14.21
CA PRO A 454 4.05 -13.73 14.82
C PRO A 454 4.42 -14.80 13.79
N ALA A 455 5.72 -14.92 13.50
CA ALA A 455 6.28 -15.95 12.66
C ALA A 455 6.09 -17.32 13.37
N ARG A 456 4.93 -17.93 13.23
CA ARG A 456 4.70 -19.30 13.68
C ARG A 456 4.97 -20.23 12.51
N PRO A 457 5.97 -21.11 12.60
CA PRO A 457 6.16 -22.17 11.63
C PRO A 457 4.95 -23.10 11.70
N THR A 458 3.94 -22.83 10.89
CA THR A 458 2.78 -23.69 10.79
C THR A 458 2.69 -24.28 9.39
N ARG A 459 2.43 -25.58 9.32
CA ARG A 459 2.13 -26.28 8.06
C ARG A 459 0.67 -26.12 7.63
N ARG A 460 -0.13 -25.37 8.42
CA ARG A 460 -1.53 -25.11 8.05
C ARG A 460 -1.58 -24.29 6.76
N THR A 461 -2.52 -24.66 5.91
CA THR A 461 -2.81 -23.89 4.70
C THR A 461 -3.43 -22.54 5.04
N LEU A 462 -3.43 -21.65 4.07
CA LEU A 462 -4.08 -20.34 4.16
C LEU A 462 -5.55 -20.49 4.56
N LEU A 463 -6.31 -21.36 3.86
CA LEU A 463 -7.71 -21.61 4.15
C LEU A 463 -7.94 -22.19 5.54
N ALA A 464 -7.16 -23.20 5.94
CA ALA A 464 -7.25 -23.78 7.29
C ALA A 464 -6.92 -22.76 8.39
N THR A 465 -6.04 -21.79 8.12
CA THR A 465 -5.73 -20.71 9.06
C THR A 465 -6.83 -19.66 9.12
N PHE A 466 -7.45 -19.33 7.98
CA PHE A 466 -8.60 -18.44 7.92
C PHE A 466 -9.78 -18.98 8.72
N ALA A 467 -10.11 -20.27 8.54
CA ALA A 467 -11.20 -20.96 9.22
C ALA A 467 -10.92 -21.23 10.71
N ALA A 468 -9.66 -21.17 11.17
CA ALA A 468 -9.28 -21.54 12.52
C ALA A 468 -10.09 -20.77 13.59
N GLY A 469 -10.74 -21.52 14.49
CA GLY A 469 -11.61 -20.99 15.56
C GLY A 469 -13.05 -20.71 15.11
N ARG A 470 -13.45 -21.21 13.93
CA ARG A 470 -14.83 -21.22 13.45
C ARG A 470 -15.39 -22.66 13.49
N PRO A 471 -16.71 -22.85 13.60
CA PRO A 471 -17.34 -24.17 13.52
C PRO A 471 -17.24 -24.71 12.08
N GLY A 472 -17.28 -26.04 11.89
CA GLY A 472 -17.29 -26.67 10.57
C GLY A 472 -15.90 -26.92 9.97
N PHE A 473 -15.89 -27.31 8.69
CA PHE A 473 -14.67 -27.63 7.96
C PHE A 473 -14.10 -26.40 7.23
N PRO A 474 -12.77 -26.30 7.02
CA PRO A 474 -12.15 -25.18 6.33
C PRO A 474 -12.75 -24.89 4.96
N ASP A 475 -13.09 -25.92 4.18
CA ASP A 475 -13.61 -25.79 2.82
C ASP A 475 -14.93 -25.02 2.73
N GLU A 476 -15.73 -25.01 3.80
CA GLU A 476 -16.98 -24.27 3.90
C GLU A 476 -16.77 -22.74 3.87
N TYR A 477 -15.53 -22.30 4.14
CA TYR A 477 -15.17 -20.87 4.19
C TYR A 477 -14.40 -20.39 2.95
N ALA A 478 -14.19 -21.26 1.95
CA ALA A 478 -13.44 -20.91 0.74
C ALA A 478 -14.12 -19.77 -0.03
N ASP A 479 -15.42 -19.89 -0.27
CA ASP A 479 -16.19 -18.87 -1.01
C ASP A 479 -16.23 -17.52 -0.27
N GLU A 480 -16.33 -17.54 1.07
CA GLU A 480 -16.29 -16.32 1.88
C GLU A 480 -14.94 -15.61 1.75
N LEU A 481 -13.84 -16.36 1.82
CA LEU A 481 -12.50 -15.82 1.69
C LEU A 481 -12.24 -15.26 0.29
N LEU A 482 -12.61 -16.01 -0.74
CA LEU A 482 -12.46 -15.59 -2.14
C LEU A 482 -13.32 -14.37 -2.49
N ALA A 483 -14.52 -14.28 -1.90
CA ALA A 483 -15.41 -13.13 -2.10
C ALA A 483 -14.82 -11.79 -1.60
N LEU A 484 -13.82 -11.81 -0.70
CA LEU A 484 -13.09 -10.61 -0.29
C LEU A 484 -12.12 -10.10 -1.36
N GLY A 485 -11.81 -10.90 -2.39
CA GLY A 485 -10.85 -10.54 -3.44
C GLY A 485 -9.40 -10.38 -2.96
N LEU A 486 -9.08 -10.85 -1.76
CA LEU A 486 -7.74 -10.76 -1.17
C LEU A 486 -6.82 -11.91 -1.58
N PHE A 487 -7.41 -13.02 -2.02
CA PHE A 487 -6.74 -14.27 -2.40
C PHE A 487 -7.37 -14.90 -3.62
N ARG A 488 -6.64 -15.80 -4.26
CA ARG A 488 -7.07 -16.59 -5.40
C ARG A 488 -7.33 -18.04 -4.99
N PRO A 489 -8.05 -18.82 -5.82
CA PRO A 489 -8.24 -20.24 -5.56
C PRO A 489 -6.92 -21.01 -5.35
N GLU A 490 -5.88 -20.70 -6.13
CA GLU A 490 -4.56 -21.33 -6.02
C GLU A 490 -3.81 -21.01 -4.71
N ASP A 491 -4.16 -19.92 -4.03
CA ASP A 491 -3.55 -19.52 -2.75
C ASP A 491 -4.08 -20.34 -1.56
N LEU A 492 -5.28 -20.92 -1.68
CA LEU A 492 -6.00 -21.55 -0.54
C LEU A 492 -5.22 -22.68 0.13
N ASP A 493 -4.50 -23.48 -0.66
CA ASP A 493 -3.72 -24.63 -0.19
C ASP A 493 -2.27 -24.28 0.16
N VAL A 494 -1.84 -23.03 -0.06
CA VAL A 494 -0.47 -22.61 0.25
C VAL A 494 -0.24 -22.60 1.75
N PRO A 495 0.83 -23.23 2.27
CA PRO A 495 1.20 -23.15 3.68
C PRO A 495 1.47 -21.71 4.11
N VAL A 496 0.94 -21.30 5.27
CA VAL A 496 1.11 -19.91 5.76
C VAL A 496 2.59 -19.54 5.93
N ALA A 497 3.45 -20.50 6.24
CA ALA A 497 4.89 -20.28 6.33
C ALA A 497 5.55 -19.87 5.00
N SER A 498 4.94 -20.19 3.86
CA SER A 498 5.42 -19.84 2.52
C SER A 498 4.84 -18.53 1.99
N LEU A 499 3.90 -17.92 2.72
CA LEU A 499 3.30 -16.66 2.33
C LEU A 499 4.27 -15.50 2.52
N SER A 500 4.25 -14.55 1.59
CA SER A 500 4.93 -13.27 1.77
C SER A 500 4.33 -12.48 2.94
N VAL A 501 5.09 -11.52 3.50
CA VAL A 501 4.61 -10.64 4.58
C VAL A 501 3.28 -9.95 4.21
N GLY A 502 3.15 -9.48 2.96
CA GLY A 502 1.92 -8.86 2.46
C GLY A 502 0.74 -9.83 2.38
N GLN A 503 0.97 -11.10 1.98
CA GLN A 503 -0.08 -12.13 1.97
C GLN A 503 -0.51 -12.51 3.39
N GLN A 504 0.44 -12.63 4.32
CA GLN A 504 0.12 -12.85 5.74
C GLN A 504 -0.69 -11.69 6.32
N ARG A 505 -0.36 -10.45 5.94
CA ARG A 505 -1.10 -9.26 6.35
C ARG A 505 -2.54 -9.27 5.80
N ARG A 506 -2.72 -9.62 4.52
CA ARG A 506 -4.05 -9.80 3.91
C ARG A 506 -4.86 -10.90 4.61
N LEU A 507 -4.23 -12.01 5.00
CA LEU A 507 -4.90 -13.07 5.76
C LEU A 507 -5.35 -12.60 7.15
N ALA A 508 -4.51 -11.83 7.85
CA ALA A 508 -4.88 -11.23 9.13
C ALA A 508 -6.05 -10.26 8.98
N LEU A 509 -6.03 -9.43 7.93
CA LEU A 509 -7.13 -8.52 7.61
C LEU A 509 -8.41 -9.28 7.26
N ALA A 510 -8.34 -10.31 6.41
CA ALA A 510 -9.49 -11.17 6.09
C ALA A 510 -10.16 -11.75 7.34
N ARG A 511 -9.34 -12.24 8.27
CA ARG A 511 -9.84 -12.76 9.55
C ARG A 511 -10.46 -11.68 10.43
N LEU A 512 -9.94 -10.46 10.36
CA LEU A 512 -10.44 -9.33 11.14
C LEU A 512 -11.80 -8.85 10.62
N VAL A 513 -11.95 -8.69 9.30
CA VAL A 513 -13.20 -8.18 8.70
C VAL A 513 -14.35 -9.19 8.77
N THR A 514 -14.04 -10.49 8.78
CA THR A 514 -15.06 -11.57 8.82
C THR A 514 -15.44 -12.00 10.23
N ARG A 515 -14.84 -11.43 11.27
CA ARG A 515 -15.15 -11.73 12.67
C ARG A 515 -15.83 -10.54 13.34
N PRO A 516 -16.92 -10.76 14.09
CA PRO A 516 -17.55 -9.67 14.80
C PRO A 516 -16.64 -9.16 15.92
N ALA A 517 -16.40 -7.86 15.94
CA ALA A 517 -15.67 -7.16 16.98
C ALA A 517 -16.49 -5.94 17.45
N ASP A 518 -16.30 -5.54 18.70
CA ASP A 518 -16.90 -4.34 19.27
C ASP A 518 -15.85 -3.22 19.35
N LEU A 519 -14.57 -3.61 19.45
CA LEU A 519 -13.39 -2.73 19.42
C LEU A 519 -12.37 -3.29 18.43
N LEU A 520 -11.92 -2.45 17.50
CA LEU A 520 -10.79 -2.72 16.63
C LEU A 520 -9.54 -2.04 17.19
N VAL A 521 -8.47 -2.81 17.37
CA VAL A 521 -7.14 -2.33 17.77
C VAL A 521 -6.17 -2.61 16.62
N LEU A 522 -5.69 -1.54 15.96
CA LEU A 522 -4.96 -1.65 14.70
C LEU A 522 -3.57 -1.02 14.83
N ASP A 523 -2.52 -1.82 14.65
CA ASP A 523 -1.13 -1.36 14.67
C ASP A 523 -0.58 -1.31 13.25
N GLU A 524 -0.39 -0.08 12.73
CA GLU A 524 0.09 0.20 11.36
C GLU A 524 -0.71 -0.57 10.28
N PRO A 525 -2.03 -0.44 10.22
CA PRO A 525 -2.87 -1.27 9.36
C PRO A 525 -2.61 -1.06 7.87
N THR A 526 -2.03 0.06 7.48
CA THR A 526 -1.73 0.44 6.10
C THR A 526 -0.41 -0.11 5.57
N ASN A 527 0.48 -0.60 6.46
CA ASN A 527 1.80 -1.10 6.07
C ASN A 527 1.72 -2.45 5.34
N HIS A 528 2.54 -2.63 4.31
CA HIS A 528 2.70 -3.87 3.54
C HIS A 528 1.44 -4.35 2.79
N ILE A 529 0.46 -3.49 2.57
CA ILE A 529 -0.71 -3.78 1.74
C ILE A 529 -0.74 -2.84 0.52
N ALA A 530 -1.43 -3.27 -0.54
CA ALA A 530 -1.57 -2.46 -1.75
C ALA A 530 -2.36 -1.17 -1.48
N LEU A 531 -2.02 -0.09 -2.17
CA LEU A 531 -2.66 1.22 -1.98
C LEU A 531 -4.18 1.20 -2.18
N SER A 532 -4.68 0.40 -3.15
CA SER A 532 -6.11 0.21 -3.36
C SER A 532 -6.80 -0.42 -2.15
N LEU A 533 -6.13 -1.40 -1.51
CA LEU A 533 -6.64 -2.06 -0.32
C LEU A 533 -6.60 -1.13 0.91
N VAL A 534 -5.63 -0.21 0.98
CA VAL A 534 -5.59 0.84 2.02
C VAL A 534 -6.83 1.72 1.93
N GLU A 535 -7.23 2.17 0.74
CA GLU A 535 -8.44 2.98 0.54
C GLU A 535 -9.71 2.22 0.94
N GLU A 536 -9.82 0.94 0.56
CA GLU A 536 -10.96 0.09 0.98
C GLU A 536 -11.00 -0.08 2.50
N LEU A 537 -9.84 -0.27 3.14
CA LEU A 537 -9.72 -0.37 4.59
C LEU A 537 -10.18 0.92 5.30
N GLU A 538 -9.76 2.09 4.79
CA GLU A 538 -10.21 3.39 5.32
C GLU A 538 -11.73 3.55 5.22
N GLN A 539 -12.31 3.26 4.06
CA GLN A 539 -13.76 3.31 3.86
C GLN A 539 -14.50 2.34 4.79
N ALA A 540 -13.95 1.14 4.98
CA ALA A 540 -14.52 0.15 5.91
C ALA A 540 -14.45 0.64 7.37
N LEU A 541 -13.36 1.30 7.77
CA LEU A 541 -13.20 1.88 9.10
C LEU A 541 -14.16 3.06 9.32
N ASP A 542 -14.38 3.90 8.30
CA ASP A 542 -15.32 5.02 8.40
C ASP A 542 -16.77 4.57 8.56
N GLN A 543 -17.14 3.46 7.94
CA GLN A 543 -18.47 2.86 8.05
C GLN A 543 -18.66 2.00 9.31
N TYR A 544 -17.56 1.64 9.99
CA TYR A 544 -17.60 0.79 11.17
C TYR A 544 -18.19 1.55 12.36
N ARG A 545 -19.22 0.96 12.98
CA ARG A 545 -19.96 1.56 14.11
C ARG A 545 -19.38 1.23 15.48
N GLY A 546 -18.45 0.29 15.58
CA GLY A 546 -17.76 -0.03 16.82
C GLY A 546 -16.64 0.96 17.14
N ALA A 547 -15.95 0.74 18.26
CA ALA A 547 -14.81 1.56 18.64
C ALA A 547 -13.56 1.18 17.83
N VAL A 548 -12.69 2.17 17.55
CA VAL A 548 -11.42 2.00 16.82
C VAL A 548 -10.29 2.67 17.61
N VAL A 549 -9.24 1.91 17.88
CA VAL A 549 -7.96 2.43 18.36
C VAL A 549 -6.89 2.07 17.31
N VAL A 550 -6.23 3.08 16.76
CA VAL A 550 -5.30 2.88 15.65
C VAL A 550 -3.99 3.62 15.86
N VAL A 551 -2.89 2.97 15.49
CA VAL A 551 -1.57 3.59 15.27
C VAL A 551 -1.33 3.62 13.77
N SER A 552 -0.97 4.78 13.21
CA SER A 552 -0.55 4.87 11.81
C SER A 552 0.50 5.96 11.62
N HIS A 553 1.49 5.65 10.78
CA HIS A 553 2.47 6.61 10.26
C HIS A 553 2.04 7.20 8.92
N ASP A 554 1.00 6.67 8.27
CA ASP A 554 0.46 7.20 7.03
C ASP A 554 -0.13 8.60 7.25
N ARG A 555 0.47 9.60 6.60
CA ARG A 555 0.09 11.01 6.75
C ARG A 555 -1.31 11.28 6.20
N SER A 556 -1.68 10.65 5.08
CA SER A 556 -3.01 10.79 4.48
C SER A 556 -4.08 10.17 5.36
N PHE A 557 -3.82 9.00 5.94
CA PHE A 557 -4.70 8.37 6.91
C PHE A 557 -4.91 9.26 8.13
N ARG A 558 -3.82 9.77 8.74
CA ARG A 558 -3.88 10.63 9.92
C ARG A 558 -4.63 11.93 9.68
N ALA A 559 -4.47 12.54 8.50
CA ALA A 559 -5.15 13.79 8.14
C ALA A 559 -6.66 13.62 7.95
N ARG A 560 -7.12 12.42 7.55
CA ARG A 560 -8.54 12.11 7.34
C ARG A 560 -9.21 11.49 8.58
N PHE A 561 -8.42 10.97 9.52
CA PHE A 561 -8.97 10.30 10.70
C PHE A 561 -9.72 11.28 11.57
N THR A 562 -11.00 11.00 11.81
CA THR A 562 -11.88 11.79 12.67
C THR A 562 -11.99 11.10 14.03
N GLY A 563 -11.51 11.73 15.09
CA GLY A 563 -11.54 11.19 16.44
C GLY A 563 -10.52 11.86 17.36
N ASP A 564 -10.41 11.33 18.58
CA ASP A 564 -9.45 11.81 19.58
C ASP A 564 -8.03 11.40 19.22
N VAL A 565 -7.04 12.17 19.67
CA VAL A 565 -5.61 11.88 19.46
C VAL A 565 -4.94 11.72 20.81
N LEU A 566 -4.28 10.58 21.01
CA LEU A 566 -3.43 10.32 22.18
C LEU A 566 -1.97 10.34 21.71
N GLU A 567 -1.24 11.39 22.10
CA GLU A 567 0.21 11.45 21.86
C GLU A 567 0.95 10.79 23.02
N LEU A 568 1.85 9.85 22.70
CA LEU A 568 2.76 9.22 23.65
C LEU A 568 4.18 9.76 23.49
N ARG A 569 4.83 10.12 24.61
CA ARG A 569 6.24 10.50 24.68
C ARG A 569 6.93 9.70 25.78
N ALA A 570 7.95 8.95 25.44
CA ALA A 570 8.70 8.09 26.38
C ALA A 570 7.77 7.26 27.30
N GLY A 571 6.77 6.61 26.73
CA GLY A 571 5.82 5.74 27.43
C GLY A 571 4.74 6.46 28.23
N ARG A 572 4.58 7.78 28.11
CA ARG A 572 3.61 8.58 28.85
C ARG A 572 2.75 9.42 27.92
N PRO A 573 1.49 9.73 28.27
CA PRO A 573 0.68 10.70 27.54
C PRO A 573 1.36 12.08 27.54
N ALA A 574 1.41 12.73 26.39
CA ALA A 574 1.86 14.10 26.24
C ALA A 574 0.73 15.06 26.61
N GLY A 575 0.45 15.25 27.90
CA GLY A 575 -0.62 16.13 28.41
C GLY A 575 -1.05 15.66 29.80
N ALA A 576 -1.48 16.58 30.64
CA ALA A 576 -1.78 16.33 32.07
C ALA A 576 -3.20 15.81 32.32
N GLU A 577 -4.06 15.58 31.32
CA GLU A 577 -5.43 15.12 31.50
C GLU A 577 -5.63 13.64 31.13
N PRO A 578 -6.50 12.91 31.87
CA PRO A 578 -6.85 11.54 31.51
C PRO A 578 -7.50 11.51 30.11
N ALA A 579 -6.93 10.70 29.21
CA ALA A 579 -7.47 10.54 27.86
C ALA A 579 -8.84 9.83 27.92
N TYR A 580 -9.89 10.57 27.61
CA TYR A 580 -11.24 10.03 27.38
C TYR A 580 -11.45 9.98 25.86
N ALA A 581 -11.62 8.80 25.30
CA ALA A 581 -12.15 8.66 23.96
C ALA A 581 -13.68 8.73 24.05
N SER A 582 -14.23 9.91 23.82
CA SER A 582 -15.69 10.16 23.84
C SER A 582 -16.32 9.69 22.53
N GLY A 583 -17.48 9.03 22.61
CA GLY A 583 -18.22 8.57 21.44
C GLY A 583 -19.06 9.66 20.74
N GLU A 584 -18.84 10.94 21.02
CA GLU A 584 -19.56 12.03 20.35
C GLU A 584 -18.91 12.35 19.00
N ALA A 585 -19.69 12.17 17.94
CA ALA A 585 -19.32 12.58 16.60
C ALA A 585 -19.09 14.11 16.56
N ALA A 586 -17.88 14.55 16.28
CA ALA A 586 -17.55 15.95 16.08
C ALA A 586 -18.39 16.50 14.91
N VAL A 587 -19.26 17.47 15.20
CA VAL A 587 -19.93 18.28 14.18
C VAL A 587 -18.85 19.11 13.47
N PRO A 588 -18.75 19.09 12.12
CA PRO A 588 -17.76 19.87 11.41
C PRO A 588 -17.99 21.36 11.67
N ARG A 589 -16.99 22.04 12.21
CA ARG A 589 -16.98 23.51 12.27
C ARG A 589 -16.77 24.04 10.86
N THR A 590 -17.76 24.74 10.39
CA THR A 590 -17.79 25.56 9.15
C THR A 590 -16.65 26.55 9.06
#